data_af025da7ece2a4761a855b8fbbf94e6b
#
_entry.id   af025da7ece2a4761a855b8fbbf94e6b
#
_cell.length_a   1.000
_cell.length_b   1.000
_cell.length_c   1.000
_cell.angle_alpha   90.00
_cell.angle_beta   90.00
_cell.angle_gamma   90.00
#
_symmetry.space_group_name_H-M   'P 1'
#
loop_
_entity.id
_entity.type
_entity.pdbx_description
1 polymer ?
#
loop_
_entity_poly.entity_id
_entity_poly.type
_entity_poly.pdbx_seq_one_letter_code
_entity_poly.pdbx_strand_id
1 'polypeptide(L)'
;KKIREDNNIPIIIVSALSADQDRLLGFEVGADDYIAKPFNPQILLAKIKAVLKRGTKIASLAYRRNPNSYYFNDWVYNGKKDIIVSPTGFQISLSKKETTILKVFLANSHVSLTREEIANSIDDTRTKDSVLDLAESRAIDVLVGRLRSKIEKDSKNPNLIKTERGVGYIFS
;
A
#
# COMPACT_ATOMS: atom_id res chain seq x y z
N LYS A 1 2.75 20.96 -9.80
CA LYS A 1 1.29 21.11 -9.60
C LYS A 1 0.52 19.91 -10.17
N LYS A 2 0.55 19.63 -11.49
CA LYS A 2 -0.23 18.53 -12.10
C LYS A 2 -0.09 17.16 -11.40
N ILE A 3 1.11 16.79 -10.94
CA ILE A 3 1.33 15.51 -10.25
C ILE A 3 0.56 15.46 -8.91
N ARG A 4 0.41 16.60 -8.23
CA ARG A 4 -0.26 16.70 -6.92
C ARG A 4 -1.79 16.77 -7.01
N GLU A 5 -2.33 17.09 -8.18
CA GLU A 5 -3.78 17.13 -8.39
C GLU A 5 -4.38 15.72 -8.31
N ASP A 6 -3.61 14.69 -8.74
CA ASP A 6 -4.08 13.32 -8.85
C ASP A 6 -3.34 12.31 -7.95
N ASN A 7 -2.24 12.72 -7.26
CA ASN A 7 -1.37 11.78 -6.56
C ASN A 7 -0.72 12.36 -5.30
N ASN A 8 -0.64 11.52 -4.26
CA ASN A 8 0.15 11.76 -3.05
C ASN A 8 1.55 11.11 -3.10
N ILE A 9 2.07 10.89 -4.31
CA ILE A 9 3.41 10.31 -4.51
C ILE A 9 4.47 11.22 -3.88
N PRO A 10 5.41 10.70 -3.09
CA PRO A 10 6.54 11.48 -2.57
C PRO A 10 7.37 12.10 -3.70
N ILE A 11 7.61 13.41 -3.63
CA ILE A 11 8.32 14.17 -4.66
C ILE A 11 9.55 14.84 -4.04
N ILE A 12 10.73 14.52 -4.58
CA ILE A 12 11.98 15.21 -4.27
C ILE A 12 12.42 15.97 -5.51
N ILE A 13 12.60 17.29 -5.41
CA ILE A 13 13.12 18.10 -6.50
C ILE A 13 14.64 18.06 -6.47
N VAL A 14 15.25 17.75 -7.61
CA VAL A 14 16.70 17.78 -7.83
C VAL A 14 17.01 18.87 -8.86
N SER A 15 17.67 19.95 -8.46
CA SER A 15 17.89 21.11 -9.31
C SER A 15 19.32 21.66 -9.21
N ALA A 16 19.78 22.34 -10.25
CA ALA A 16 21.01 23.14 -10.21
C ALA A 16 20.82 24.47 -9.47
N LEU A 17 19.58 24.91 -9.30
CA LEU A 17 19.25 26.13 -8.56
C LEU A 17 19.42 25.87 -7.06
N SER A 18 20.21 26.69 -6.38
CA SER A 18 20.57 26.52 -4.97
C SER A 18 20.07 27.63 -4.06
N ALA A 19 19.48 28.69 -4.64
CA ALA A 19 18.96 29.83 -3.87
C ALA A 19 17.77 29.39 -2.99
N ASP A 20 17.65 30.04 -1.81
CA ASP A 20 16.58 29.70 -0.88
C ASP A 20 15.18 30.00 -1.44
N GLN A 21 15.07 30.98 -2.34
CA GLN A 21 13.83 31.31 -3.06
C GLN A 21 13.38 30.15 -3.97
N ASP A 22 14.31 29.49 -4.67
CA ASP A 22 13.99 28.33 -5.52
C ASP A 22 13.53 27.13 -4.71
N ARG A 23 14.10 26.96 -3.51
CA ARG A 23 13.69 25.92 -2.56
C ARG A 23 12.28 26.18 -2.04
N LEU A 24 11.97 27.42 -1.66
CA LEU A 24 10.64 27.83 -1.23
C LEU A 24 9.60 27.56 -2.32
N LEU A 25 9.85 27.97 -3.55
CA LEU A 25 9.00 27.67 -4.71
C LEU A 25 8.80 26.17 -4.91
N GLY A 26 9.85 25.37 -4.72
CA GLY A 26 9.77 23.92 -4.79
C GLY A 26 8.78 23.32 -3.78
N PHE A 27 8.78 23.82 -2.55
CA PHE A 27 7.85 23.39 -1.51
C PHE A 27 6.42 23.91 -1.76
N GLU A 28 6.25 25.14 -2.22
CA GLU A 28 4.95 25.73 -2.57
C GLU A 28 4.22 24.98 -3.69
N VAL A 29 4.96 24.40 -4.65
CA VAL A 29 4.37 23.56 -5.69
C VAL A 29 4.10 22.10 -5.24
N GLY A 30 4.42 21.78 -3.97
CA GLY A 30 4.06 20.51 -3.34
C GLY A 30 5.17 19.46 -3.30
N ALA A 31 6.45 19.86 -3.40
CA ALA A 31 7.55 18.91 -3.16
C ALA A 31 7.68 18.57 -1.66
N ASP A 32 8.05 17.31 -1.36
CA ASP A 32 8.30 16.84 0.00
C ASP A 32 9.72 17.15 0.47
N ASP A 33 10.67 17.28 -0.48
CA ASP A 33 12.04 17.67 -0.20
C ASP A 33 12.71 18.25 -1.46
N TYR A 34 13.87 18.89 -1.27
CA TYR A 34 14.65 19.54 -2.31
C TYR A 34 16.13 19.24 -2.14
N ILE A 35 16.86 19.04 -3.24
CA ILE A 35 18.32 18.87 -3.23
C ILE A 35 18.96 19.64 -4.39
N ALA A 36 19.94 20.48 -4.08
CA ALA A 36 20.69 21.23 -5.09
C ALA A 36 21.85 20.37 -5.65
N LYS A 37 22.12 20.52 -6.93
CA LYS A 37 23.33 19.98 -7.57
C LYS A 37 24.51 20.95 -7.39
N PRO A 38 25.75 20.44 -7.19
CA PRO A 38 26.10 19.03 -7.00
C PRO A 38 25.74 18.50 -5.61
N PHE A 39 25.35 17.23 -5.50
CA PHE A 39 24.97 16.61 -4.23
C PHE A 39 25.70 15.27 -4.01
N ASN A 40 25.88 14.92 -2.75
CA ASN A 40 26.38 13.59 -2.37
C ASN A 40 25.25 12.55 -2.53
N PRO A 41 25.45 11.42 -3.25
CA PRO A 41 24.47 10.38 -3.42
C PRO A 41 23.93 9.82 -2.11
N GLN A 42 24.76 9.78 -1.05
CA GLN A 42 24.31 9.32 0.27
C GLN A 42 23.30 10.29 0.91
N ILE A 43 23.43 11.61 0.66
CA ILE A 43 22.46 12.61 1.11
C ILE A 43 21.13 12.41 0.38
N LEU A 44 21.16 12.18 -0.93
CA LEU A 44 19.95 11.87 -1.70
C LEU A 44 19.27 10.61 -1.17
N LEU A 45 20.02 9.54 -0.91
CA LEU A 45 19.47 8.30 -0.35
C LEU A 45 18.85 8.51 1.04
N ALA A 46 19.50 9.33 1.89
CA ALA A 46 18.96 9.68 3.21
C ALA A 46 17.66 10.47 3.10
N LYS A 47 17.57 11.42 2.16
CA LYS A 47 16.36 12.19 1.88
C LYS A 47 15.23 11.32 1.35
N ILE A 48 15.51 10.41 0.41
CA ILE A 48 14.53 9.42 -0.09
C ILE A 48 13.98 8.61 1.07
N LYS A 49 14.85 8.02 1.90
CA LYS A 49 14.43 7.25 3.08
C LYS A 49 13.59 8.09 4.06
N ALA A 50 13.96 9.36 4.28
CA ALA A 50 13.22 10.25 5.17
C ALA A 50 11.82 10.59 4.64
N VAL A 51 11.71 10.86 3.34
CA VAL A 51 10.42 11.19 2.69
C VAL A 51 9.51 9.96 2.67
N LEU A 52 10.02 8.79 2.30
CA LEU A 52 9.26 7.53 2.36
C LEU A 52 8.81 7.20 3.80
N LYS A 53 9.69 7.42 4.80
CA LYS A 53 9.35 7.22 6.21
C LYS A 53 8.30 8.22 6.72
N ARG A 54 8.22 9.43 6.16
CA ARG A 54 7.14 10.39 6.47
C ARG A 54 5.81 9.91 5.90
N GLY A 55 5.78 9.40 4.67
CA GLY A 55 4.59 8.79 4.06
C GLY A 55 4.05 7.63 4.91
N THR A 56 4.92 6.72 5.35
CA THR A 56 4.55 5.65 6.29
C THR A 56 4.19 6.18 7.69
N LYS A 57 4.79 7.29 8.16
CA LYS A 57 4.40 7.91 9.43
C LYS A 57 3.06 8.63 9.36
N ILE A 58 2.69 9.24 8.25
CA ILE A 58 1.36 9.85 8.09
C ILE A 58 0.30 8.76 8.08
N ALA A 59 0.53 7.64 7.40
CA ALA A 59 -0.30 6.44 7.51
C ALA A 59 -0.31 5.89 8.95
N SER A 60 0.84 5.87 9.65
CA SER A 60 0.96 5.40 11.04
C SER A 60 0.41 6.39 12.07
N LEU A 61 0.35 7.70 11.78
CA LEU A 61 -0.27 8.72 12.64
C LEU A 61 -1.80 8.75 12.46
N ALA A 62 -2.29 8.50 11.24
CA ALA A 62 -3.69 8.20 11.00
C ALA A 62 -4.10 6.90 11.69
N TYR A 63 -3.24 5.88 11.70
CA TYR A 63 -3.35 4.66 12.49
C TYR A 63 -3.39 4.92 14.01
N ARG A 64 -2.57 5.85 14.54
CA ARG A 64 -2.58 6.23 15.95
C ARG A 64 -3.84 7.01 16.37
N ARG A 65 -4.46 7.75 15.46
CA ARG A 65 -5.75 8.43 15.71
C ARG A 65 -6.93 7.47 15.72
N ASN A 66 -6.82 6.35 14.98
CA ASN A 66 -7.86 5.31 14.97
C ASN A 66 -7.19 3.94 14.74
N PRO A 67 -6.75 3.26 15.80
CA PRO A 67 -5.90 2.06 15.72
C PRO A 67 -6.52 0.88 14.96
N ASN A 68 -7.78 1.00 14.57
CA ASN A 68 -8.51 0.02 13.79
C ASN A 68 -8.87 0.51 12.37
N SER A 69 -8.26 1.59 11.88
CA SER A 69 -8.50 2.09 10.52
C SER A 69 -7.21 2.07 9.71
N TYR A 70 -7.27 1.48 8.52
CA TYR A 70 -6.18 1.42 7.55
C TYR A 70 -6.59 2.20 6.31
N TYR A 71 -5.67 3.00 5.79
CA TYR A 71 -5.89 3.83 4.60
C TYR A 71 -5.01 3.31 3.47
N PHE A 72 -5.59 3.06 2.32
CA PHE A 72 -4.86 2.63 1.13
C PHE A 72 -5.59 3.13 -0.12
N ASN A 73 -4.89 3.80 -1.01
CA ASN A 73 -5.37 4.28 -2.31
C ASN A 73 -6.79 4.91 -2.23
N ASP A 74 -6.98 5.86 -1.31
CA ASP A 74 -8.25 6.54 -0.99
C ASP A 74 -9.35 5.63 -0.39
N TRP A 75 -9.08 4.37 -0.14
CA TRP A 75 -9.93 3.46 0.60
C TRP A 75 -9.65 3.57 2.10
N VAL A 76 -10.68 3.35 2.89
CA VAL A 76 -10.57 3.25 4.35
C VAL A 76 -11.08 1.89 4.81
N TYR A 77 -10.23 1.06 5.40
CA TYR A 77 -10.65 -0.14 6.07
C TYR A 77 -10.88 0.13 7.56
N ASN A 78 -12.08 -0.20 8.06
CA ASN A 78 -12.42 -0.10 9.48
C ASN A 78 -12.38 -1.50 10.11
N GLY A 79 -11.32 -1.78 10.87
CA GLY A 79 -11.08 -3.08 11.48
C GLY A 79 -12.00 -3.43 12.65
N LYS A 80 -12.78 -2.47 13.19
CA LYS A 80 -13.80 -2.77 14.21
C LYS A 80 -15.08 -3.32 13.60
N LYS A 81 -15.41 -2.86 12.40
CA LYS A 81 -16.67 -3.19 11.72
C LYS A 81 -16.50 -4.18 10.58
N ASP A 82 -15.26 -4.54 10.26
CA ASP A 82 -14.88 -5.35 9.08
C ASP A 82 -15.50 -4.84 7.77
N ILE A 83 -15.49 -3.52 7.60
CA ILE A 83 -15.98 -2.83 6.42
C ILE A 83 -14.87 -2.02 5.76
N ILE A 84 -14.96 -1.89 4.46
CA ILE A 84 -14.18 -0.93 3.69
C ILE A 84 -15.08 0.20 3.21
N VAL A 85 -14.53 1.41 3.17
CA VAL A 85 -15.19 2.60 2.61
C VAL A 85 -14.47 2.98 1.33
N SER A 86 -15.19 3.04 0.24
CA SER A 86 -14.64 3.41 -1.06
C SER A 86 -14.28 4.91 -1.11
N PRO A 87 -13.49 5.35 -2.10
CA PRO A 87 -13.21 6.77 -2.35
C PRO A 87 -14.49 7.61 -2.55
N THR A 88 -15.57 6.98 -2.99
CA THR A 88 -16.89 7.62 -3.18
C THR A 88 -17.80 7.54 -1.95
N GLY A 89 -17.30 7.02 -0.82
CA GLY A 89 -18.03 6.95 0.44
C GLY A 89 -18.94 5.71 0.62
N PHE A 90 -18.98 4.78 -0.35
CA PHE A 90 -19.76 3.55 -0.21
C PHE A 90 -19.11 2.60 0.79
N GLN A 91 -19.92 2.03 1.68
CA GLN A 91 -19.48 1.03 2.64
C GLN A 91 -19.71 -0.38 2.09
N ILE A 92 -18.67 -1.20 2.13
CA ILE A 92 -18.68 -2.58 1.64
C ILE A 92 -18.25 -3.49 2.79
N SER A 93 -19.09 -4.46 3.13
CA SER A 93 -18.78 -5.47 4.16
C SER A 93 -17.84 -6.54 3.62
N LEU A 94 -16.87 -6.92 4.45
CA LEU A 94 -15.96 -8.03 4.20
C LEU A 94 -16.33 -9.25 5.05
N SER A 95 -16.19 -10.44 4.49
CA SER A 95 -16.23 -11.66 5.27
C SER A 95 -14.96 -11.79 6.14
N LYS A 96 -15.00 -12.64 7.17
CA LYS A 96 -13.81 -12.87 8.03
C LYS A 96 -12.55 -13.22 7.23
N LYS A 97 -12.67 -14.12 6.24
CA LYS A 97 -11.53 -14.53 5.39
C LYS A 97 -11.04 -13.40 4.50
N GLU A 98 -11.94 -12.59 3.92
CA GLU A 98 -11.56 -11.41 3.14
C GLU A 98 -10.89 -10.33 4.01
N THR A 99 -11.38 -10.15 5.23
CA THR A 99 -10.77 -9.26 6.21
C THR A 99 -9.35 -9.70 6.56
N THR A 100 -9.16 -10.99 6.83
CA THR A 100 -7.84 -11.52 7.18
C THR A 100 -6.86 -11.34 6.03
N ILE A 101 -7.25 -11.70 4.79
CA ILE A 101 -6.37 -11.55 3.62
C ILE A 101 -6.05 -10.08 3.33
N LEU A 102 -7.01 -9.16 3.51
CA LEU A 102 -6.77 -7.73 3.37
C LEU A 102 -5.76 -7.23 4.42
N LYS A 103 -5.89 -7.66 5.67
CA LYS A 103 -4.93 -7.32 6.74
C LYS A 103 -3.52 -7.82 6.42
N VAL A 104 -3.40 -9.05 5.90
CA VAL A 104 -2.12 -9.62 5.48
C VAL A 104 -1.48 -8.78 4.38
N PHE A 105 -2.25 -8.39 3.38
CA PHE A 105 -1.77 -7.51 2.30
C PHE A 105 -1.38 -6.12 2.80
N LEU A 106 -2.17 -5.51 3.65
CA LEU A 106 -1.87 -4.19 4.22
C LEU A 106 -0.62 -4.20 5.12
N ALA A 107 -0.41 -5.30 5.85
CA ALA A 107 0.79 -5.48 6.67
C ALA A 107 2.07 -5.71 5.84
N ASN A 108 1.93 -6.25 4.63
CA ASN A 108 3.01 -6.59 3.72
C ASN A 108 2.91 -5.82 2.39
N SER A 109 2.53 -4.54 2.44
CA SER A 109 2.45 -3.69 1.25
C SER A 109 3.78 -3.67 0.50
N HIS A 110 3.71 -3.80 -0.83
CA HIS A 110 4.86 -3.84 -1.74
C HIS A 110 5.79 -5.06 -1.54
N VAL A 111 5.33 -6.08 -0.84
CA VAL A 111 6.02 -7.37 -0.71
C VAL A 111 5.20 -8.43 -1.43
N SER A 112 5.89 -9.24 -2.24
CA SER A 112 5.28 -10.38 -2.90
C SER A 112 5.02 -11.50 -1.90
N LEU A 113 3.78 -11.95 -1.82
CA LEU A 113 3.36 -13.03 -0.96
C LEU A 113 3.02 -14.26 -1.79
N THR A 114 3.57 -15.40 -1.41
CA THR A 114 3.19 -16.68 -1.97
C THR A 114 1.79 -17.08 -1.51
N ARG A 115 1.14 -17.99 -2.25
CA ARG A 115 -0.16 -18.54 -1.82
C ARG A 115 -0.07 -19.25 -0.48
N GLU A 116 1.06 -19.88 -0.22
CA GLU A 116 1.35 -20.58 1.02
C GLU A 116 1.45 -19.63 2.22
N GLU A 117 2.19 -18.53 2.08
CA GLU A 117 2.27 -17.48 3.11
C GLU A 117 0.90 -16.86 3.41
N ILE A 118 0.09 -16.64 2.37
CA ILE A 118 -1.28 -16.15 2.53
C ILE A 118 -2.14 -17.18 3.26
N ALA A 119 -2.08 -18.47 2.87
CA ALA A 119 -2.85 -19.54 3.50
C ALA A 119 -2.49 -19.71 4.98
N ASN A 120 -1.20 -19.70 5.30
CA ASN A 120 -0.70 -19.79 6.68
C ASN A 120 -1.13 -18.59 7.54
N SER A 121 -1.33 -17.44 6.93
CA SER A 121 -1.84 -16.25 7.62
C SER A 121 -3.35 -16.25 7.85
N ILE A 122 -4.11 -17.07 7.11
CA ILE A 122 -5.58 -17.18 7.24
C ILE A 122 -5.96 -18.26 8.26
N ASP A 123 -5.14 -19.28 8.41
CA ASP A 123 -5.38 -20.41 9.28
C ASP A 123 -4.24 -20.57 10.29
N ASP A 124 -4.46 -20.07 11.51
CA ASP A 124 -3.50 -20.11 12.61
C ASP A 124 -3.18 -21.58 13.07
N THR A 125 -3.95 -22.56 12.61
CA THR A 125 -3.74 -23.97 12.94
C THR A 125 -2.73 -24.65 12.00
N ARG A 126 -2.37 -24.02 10.90
CA ARG A 126 -1.38 -24.56 9.95
C ARG A 126 0.03 -24.46 10.51
N THR A 127 0.76 -25.55 10.40
CA THR A 127 2.21 -25.52 10.66
C THR A 127 2.95 -24.97 9.43
N LYS A 128 4.08 -24.30 9.65
CA LYS A 128 4.91 -23.73 8.57
C LYS A 128 5.40 -24.75 7.56
N ASP A 129 5.40 -26.03 7.92
CA ASP A 129 5.85 -27.14 7.08
C ASP A 129 4.71 -27.82 6.30
N SER A 130 3.45 -27.36 6.44
CA SER A 130 2.34 -27.93 5.70
C SER A 130 2.34 -27.46 4.26
N VAL A 131 2.60 -28.36 3.33
CA VAL A 131 2.55 -28.07 1.89
C VAL A 131 1.12 -27.73 1.48
N LEU A 132 0.96 -26.66 0.71
CA LEU A 132 -0.33 -26.21 0.18
C LEU A 132 -0.78 -27.18 -0.93
N ASP A 133 -1.96 -27.77 -0.78
CA ASP A 133 -2.52 -28.58 -1.85
C ASP A 133 -3.16 -27.71 -2.96
N LEU A 134 -3.52 -28.36 -4.09
CA LEU A 134 -4.12 -27.66 -5.23
C LEU A 134 -5.50 -27.06 -4.90
N ALA A 135 -6.26 -27.66 -4.01
CA ALA A 135 -7.58 -27.17 -3.62
C ALA A 135 -7.46 -25.93 -2.74
N GLU A 136 -6.53 -25.93 -1.80
CA GLU A 136 -6.21 -24.79 -0.94
C GLU A 136 -5.64 -23.61 -1.75
N SER A 137 -4.74 -23.89 -2.69
CA SER A 137 -4.20 -22.88 -3.61
C SER A 137 -5.32 -22.20 -4.41
N ARG A 138 -6.26 -22.97 -4.94
CA ARG A 138 -7.45 -22.43 -5.64
C ARG A 138 -8.36 -21.64 -4.71
N ALA A 139 -8.49 -22.04 -3.46
CA ALA A 139 -9.28 -21.30 -2.46
C ALA A 139 -8.70 -19.91 -2.21
N ILE A 140 -7.37 -19.76 -2.18
CA ILE A 140 -6.71 -18.45 -2.10
C ILE A 140 -7.00 -17.61 -3.34
N ASP A 141 -6.88 -18.17 -4.54
CA ASP A 141 -7.18 -17.47 -5.78
C ASP A 141 -8.64 -16.96 -5.83
N VAL A 142 -9.59 -17.76 -5.34
CA VAL A 142 -11.01 -17.37 -5.22
C VAL A 142 -11.19 -16.22 -4.22
N LEU A 143 -10.52 -16.28 -3.06
CA LEU A 143 -10.59 -15.22 -2.05
C LEU A 143 -9.98 -13.92 -2.56
N VAL A 144 -8.84 -13.98 -3.23
CA VAL A 144 -8.23 -12.81 -3.88
C VAL A 144 -9.15 -12.25 -4.96
N GLY A 145 -9.75 -13.10 -5.77
CA GLY A 145 -10.74 -12.70 -6.79
C GLY A 145 -11.95 -11.97 -6.20
N ARG A 146 -12.49 -12.48 -5.09
CA ARG A 146 -13.60 -11.83 -4.35
C ARG A 146 -13.19 -10.49 -3.76
N LEU A 147 -11.98 -10.40 -3.19
CA LEU A 147 -11.48 -9.14 -2.65
C LEU A 147 -11.28 -8.12 -3.77
N ARG A 148 -10.65 -8.53 -4.88
CA ARG A 148 -10.51 -7.67 -6.08
C ARG A 148 -11.85 -7.13 -6.58
N SER A 149 -12.89 -7.96 -6.65
CA SER A 149 -14.22 -7.51 -7.11
C SER A 149 -14.84 -6.44 -6.21
N LYS A 150 -14.34 -6.28 -4.98
CA LYS A 150 -14.81 -5.28 -4.01
C LYS A 150 -13.97 -3.99 -3.99
N ILE A 151 -12.65 -4.10 -4.21
CA ILE A 151 -11.73 -2.97 -4.04
C ILE A 151 -11.08 -2.47 -5.32
N GLU A 152 -11.11 -3.25 -6.40
CA GLU A 152 -10.54 -2.84 -7.68
C GLU A 152 -11.61 -2.19 -8.56
N LYS A 153 -11.20 -1.21 -9.34
CA LYS A 153 -12.04 -0.61 -10.37
C LYS A 153 -12.35 -1.60 -11.50
N ASP A 154 -11.36 -2.42 -11.85
CA ASP A 154 -11.47 -3.54 -12.79
C ASP A 154 -10.75 -4.76 -12.20
N SER A 155 -11.51 -5.78 -11.79
CA SER A 155 -10.96 -6.99 -11.19
C SER A 155 -10.12 -7.85 -12.15
N LYS A 156 -10.28 -7.65 -13.47
CA LYS A 156 -9.48 -8.33 -14.51
C LYS A 156 -8.13 -7.66 -14.72
N ASN A 157 -8.07 -6.33 -14.52
CA ASN A 157 -6.86 -5.52 -14.60
C ASN A 157 -6.58 -4.85 -13.24
N PRO A 158 -6.21 -5.61 -12.21
CA PRO A 158 -6.10 -5.10 -10.85
C PRO A 158 -4.89 -4.17 -10.68
N ASN A 159 -5.10 -3.07 -9.97
CA ASN A 159 -4.07 -2.10 -9.64
C ASN A 159 -3.54 -2.27 -8.21
N LEU A 160 -4.40 -2.67 -7.27
CA LEU A 160 -4.07 -2.82 -5.86
C LEU A 160 -3.48 -4.20 -5.55
N ILE A 161 -4.16 -5.28 -5.97
CA ILE A 161 -3.68 -6.64 -5.75
C ILE A 161 -3.25 -7.21 -7.09
N LYS A 162 -1.95 -7.14 -7.41
CA LYS A 162 -1.41 -7.67 -8.67
C LYS A 162 -1.02 -9.13 -8.53
N THR A 163 -1.08 -9.88 -9.63
CA THR A 163 -0.57 -11.25 -9.68
C THR A 163 0.88 -11.24 -10.15
N GLU A 164 1.79 -11.80 -9.38
CA GLU A 164 3.14 -12.11 -9.81
C GLU A 164 3.21 -13.57 -10.26
N ARG A 165 3.42 -13.75 -11.58
CA ARG A 165 3.48 -15.09 -12.18
C ARG A 165 4.61 -15.90 -11.57
N GLY A 166 4.30 -17.13 -11.16
CA GLY A 166 5.27 -18.04 -10.55
C GLY A 166 5.57 -17.76 -9.07
N VAL A 167 5.09 -16.65 -8.50
CA VAL A 167 5.29 -16.28 -7.09
C VAL A 167 3.96 -16.29 -6.34
N GLY A 168 3.07 -15.35 -6.63
CA GLY A 168 1.83 -15.19 -5.88
C GLY A 168 1.17 -13.83 -6.13
N TYR A 169 1.05 -13.02 -5.10
CA TYR A 169 0.36 -11.74 -5.15
C TYR A 169 1.15 -10.64 -4.45
N ILE A 170 1.04 -9.42 -4.96
CA ILE A 170 1.61 -8.21 -4.36
C ILE A 170 0.51 -7.16 -4.21
N PHE A 171 0.50 -6.47 -3.08
CA PHE A 171 -0.37 -5.33 -2.80
C PHE A 171 0.42 -4.02 -3.02
N SER A 172 -0.07 -3.14 -3.89
CA SER A 172 0.64 -1.92 -4.35
C SER A 172 -0.11 -0.66 -3.93
#